data_d5bccb544e9d9ffbe685516909bbbdbc
#
_entry.id   d5bccb544e9d9ffbe685516909bbbdbc
#
_cell.length_a   1.000
_cell.length_b   1.000
_cell.length_c   1.000
_cell.angle_alpha   90.00
_cell.angle_beta   90.00
_cell.angle_gamma   90.00
#
_symmetry.space_group_name_H-M   'P 1'
#
loop_
_entity.id
_entity.type
_entity.pdbx_description
1 polymer ?
#
loop_
_entity_poly.entity_id
_entity_poly.type
_entity_poly.pdbx_seq_one_letter_code
_entity_poly.pdbx_strand_id
1 'polypeptide(L)'
;RQRQMCIRDSPKMLREPKPKTSAMVVGGYFHTAILEPGKLKSFKVIESSTRNTKKYKEMSDGEICLLQHEADKIQLMTEVMMDNNICRGLIKGDFEVPGITELFGNKWKGKADIINHEEKLVIDLKTTSDIDRFRWSASKFNYDSQAYIYSNLFGYEMLFMLIDIETLQIGLFDCSPDFYSSGEDKVRKATDAYDLFYKTDDFDSKQYLITKTL
;
A
#
# COMPACT_ATOMS: atom_id res chain seq x y z
N ARG A 1 2.98 5.03 -2.32
CA ARG A 1 4.40 5.06 -1.93
C ARG A 1 5.02 3.67 -1.70
N GLN A 2 4.39 2.61 -2.15
CA GLN A 2 4.93 1.24 -2.23
C GLN A 2 6.08 1.09 -3.22
N ARG A 3 6.75 2.18 -3.60
CA ARG A 3 7.71 2.22 -4.71
C ARG A 3 9.00 1.44 -4.50
N GLN A 4 9.32 1.02 -3.28
CA GLN A 4 10.60 0.37 -2.98
C GLN A 4 10.54 -1.15 -2.87
N MET A 5 9.34 -1.74 -2.82
CA MET A 5 9.20 -3.20 -2.78
C MET A 5 9.27 -3.89 -4.16
N CYS A 6 9.34 -3.14 -5.25
CA CYS A 6 9.37 -3.66 -6.61
C CYS A 6 10.66 -3.31 -7.37
N ILE A 7 11.82 -3.46 -6.76
CA ILE A 7 13.12 -3.32 -7.45
C ILE A 7 13.32 -4.42 -8.51
N ARG A 8 12.40 -5.34 -8.60
CA ARG A 8 12.55 -6.62 -9.29
C ARG A 8 12.65 -6.56 -10.82
N ASP A 9 12.22 -5.48 -11.49
CA ASP A 9 11.82 -5.71 -12.87
C ASP A 9 12.57 -4.98 -13.98
N SER A 10 13.36 -3.95 -13.72
CA SER A 10 14.16 -3.34 -14.78
C SER A 10 14.94 -2.10 -14.33
N PRO A 11 16.16 -1.89 -14.80
CA PRO A 11 16.88 -0.60 -14.66
C PRO A 11 16.09 0.60 -15.19
N LYS A 12 15.18 0.40 -16.14
CA LYS A 12 14.28 1.43 -16.67
C LYS A 12 13.27 1.90 -15.64
N MET A 13 12.71 0.98 -14.83
CA MET A 13 11.71 1.31 -13.81
C MET A 13 12.30 2.10 -12.62
N LEU A 14 13.60 2.06 -12.43
CA LEU A 14 14.30 2.83 -11.39
C LEU A 14 14.47 4.30 -11.77
N ARG A 15 14.56 4.59 -13.06
CA ARG A 15 14.79 5.93 -13.59
C ARG A 15 13.49 6.70 -13.85
N GLU A 16 12.42 6.00 -14.15
CA GLU A 16 11.13 6.63 -14.47
C GLU A 16 10.11 6.38 -13.35
N PRO A 17 9.60 7.43 -12.69
CA PRO A 17 8.52 7.25 -11.71
C PRO A 17 7.29 6.69 -12.42
N LYS A 18 6.72 5.59 -11.87
CA LYS A 18 5.45 5.05 -12.37
C LYS A 18 4.38 6.15 -12.36
N PRO A 19 3.64 6.34 -13.45
CA PRO A 19 2.55 7.30 -13.46
C PRO A 19 1.52 6.92 -12.38
N LYS A 20 0.90 7.91 -11.78
CA LYS A 20 -0.23 7.68 -10.88
C LYS A 20 -1.34 6.95 -11.65
N THR A 21 -2.03 6.05 -10.99
CA THR A 21 -3.24 5.39 -11.53
C THR A 21 -4.47 5.90 -10.79
N SER A 22 -5.64 5.75 -11.38
CA SER A 22 -6.91 6.09 -10.71
C SER A 22 -7.07 5.32 -9.39
N ALA A 23 -6.73 4.04 -9.37
CA ALA A 23 -6.78 3.23 -8.15
C ALA A 23 -5.86 3.79 -7.04
N MET A 24 -4.67 4.31 -7.39
CA MET A 24 -3.79 4.96 -6.41
C MET A 24 -4.36 6.26 -5.85
N VAL A 25 -5.09 7.02 -6.66
CA VAL A 25 -5.74 8.27 -6.23
C VAL A 25 -6.94 7.95 -5.34
N VAL A 26 -7.76 6.98 -5.72
CA VAL A 26 -8.91 6.49 -4.94
C VAL A 26 -8.45 5.93 -3.59
N GLY A 27 -7.46 5.03 -3.57
CA GLY A 27 -6.90 4.50 -2.33
C GLY A 27 -6.29 5.57 -1.44
N GLY A 28 -5.54 6.52 -2.02
CA GLY A 28 -4.98 7.64 -1.27
C GLY A 28 -6.05 8.55 -0.64
N TYR A 29 -7.17 8.75 -1.33
CA TYR A 29 -8.29 9.52 -0.78
C TYR A 29 -8.97 8.79 0.37
N PHE A 30 -9.16 7.47 0.27
CA PHE A 30 -9.69 6.64 1.35
C PHE A 30 -8.80 6.69 2.61
N HIS A 31 -7.49 6.48 2.47
CA HIS A 31 -6.55 6.62 3.59
C HIS A 31 -6.64 8.00 4.22
N THR A 32 -6.66 9.06 3.40
CA THR A 32 -6.75 10.44 3.90
C THR A 32 -8.07 10.70 4.61
N ALA A 33 -9.17 10.12 4.14
CA ALA A 33 -10.49 10.29 4.76
C ALA A 33 -10.54 9.73 6.19
N ILE A 34 -9.85 8.63 6.44
CA ILE A 34 -9.80 7.99 7.76
C ILE A 34 -8.71 8.62 8.64
N LEU A 35 -7.49 8.77 8.11
CA LEU A 35 -6.31 9.08 8.92
C LEU A 35 -6.04 10.57 9.07
N GLU A 36 -6.36 11.37 8.04
CA GLU A 36 -6.05 12.80 7.99
C GLU A 36 -7.18 13.61 7.33
N PRO A 37 -8.43 13.56 7.85
CA PRO A 37 -9.62 14.14 7.18
C PRO A 37 -9.46 15.62 6.84
N GLY A 38 -8.68 16.36 7.62
CA GLY A 38 -8.36 17.77 7.33
C GLY A 38 -7.62 18.00 6.01
N LYS A 39 -6.96 16.96 5.47
CA LYS A 39 -6.23 17.03 4.20
C LYS A 39 -7.04 16.64 2.96
N LEU A 40 -8.31 16.26 3.11
CA LEU A 40 -9.17 15.91 1.98
C LEU A 40 -9.28 17.03 0.94
N LYS A 41 -9.21 18.28 1.38
CA LYS A 41 -9.24 19.48 0.53
C LYS A 41 -8.07 19.55 -0.48
N SER A 42 -7.00 18.78 -0.27
CA SER A 42 -5.87 18.72 -1.21
C SER A 42 -6.14 17.88 -2.44
N PHE A 43 -7.22 17.11 -2.44
CA PHE A 43 -7.61 16.29 -3.58
C PHE A 43 -8.54 17.08 -4.51
N LYS A 44 -8.22 17.05 -5.80
CA LYS A 44 -9.08 17.63 -6.81
C LYS A 44 -10.17 16.62 -7.19
N VAL A 45 -11.41 16.97 -6.93
CA VAL A 45 -12.59 16.18 -7.28
C VAL A 45 -13.30 16.85 -8.43
N ILE A 46 -13.64 16.10 -9.47
CA ILE A 46 -14.27 16.60 -10.68
C ILE A 46 -15.61 15.92 -10.89
N GLU A 47 -16.65 16.72 -11.03
CA GLU A 47 -17.99 16.24 -11.38
C GLU A 47 -18.06 15.87 -12.87
N SER A 48 -17.84 14.60 -13.14
CA SER A 48 -17.88 14.02 -14.48
C SER A 48 -18.25 12.54 -14.41
N SER A 49 -18.93 12.01 -15.42
CA SER A 49 -19.26 10.59 -15.48
C SER A 49 -18.04 9.70 -15.68
N THR A 50 -17.06 10.17 -16.45
CA THR A 50 -15.81 9.44 -16.71
C THR A 50 -14.65 10.41 -16.92
N ARG A 51 -13.42 9.87 -16.87
CA ARG A 51 -12.20 10.62 -17.17
C ARG A 51 -12.00 10.93 -18.65
N ASN A 52 -12.86 10.41 -19.54
CA ASN A 52 -12.76 10.61 -20.99
C ASN A 52 -13.55 11.82 -21.50
N THR A 53 -14.40 12.42 -20.66
CA THR A 53 -15.21 13.59 -21.05
C THR A 53 -14.34 14.81 -21.34
N LYS A 54 -14.83 15.70 -22.21
CA LYS A 54 -14.18 16.97 -22.49
C LYS A 54 -14.04 17.82 -21.22
N LYS A 55 -15.13 17.92 -20.42
CA LYS A 55 -15.15 18.61 -19.12
C LYS A 55 -14.04 18.11 -18.20
N TYR A 56 -13.87 16.77 -18.06
CA TYR A 56 -12.83 16.24 -17.19
C TYR A 56 -11.43 16.60 -17.70
N LYS A 57 -11.17 16.43 -19.00
CA LYS A 57 -9.86 16.72 -19.59
C LYS A 57 -9.44 18.18 -19.44
N GLU A 58 -10.37 19.09 -19.61
CA GLU A 58 -10.17 20.53 -19.40
C GLU A 58 -9.90 20.87 -17.94
N MET A 59 -10.64 20.24 -17.02
CA MET A 59 -10.49 20.51 -15.58
C MET A 59 -9.29 19.80 -14.95
N SER A 60 -8.90 18.64 -15.42
CA SER A 60 -7.83 17.83 -14.82
C SER A 60 -6.43 18.33 -15.11
N ASP A 61 -6.27 19.13 -16.15
CA ASP A 61 -4.97 19.66 -16.60
C ASP A 61 -3.91 18.55 -16.80
N GLY A 62 -4.36 17.43 -17.36
CA GLY A 62 -3.52 16.25 -17.59
C GLY A 62 -3.22 15.39 -16.35
N GLU A 63 -3.70 15.78 -15.16
CA GLU A 63 -3.56 14.99 -13.96
C GLU A 63 -4.69 13.96 -13.78
N ILE A 64 -4.42 12.90 -13.02
CA ILE A 64 -5.48 11.97 -12.61
C ILE A 64 -6.12 12.49 -11.34
N CYS A 65 -7.35 13.00 -11.49
CA CYS A 65 -8.19 13.51 -10.42
C CYS A 65 -9.27 12.49 -10.03
N LEU A 66 -9.86 12.65 -8.85
CA LEU A 66 -11.04 11.90 -8.44
C LEU A 66 -12.28 12.34 -9.23
N LEU A 67 -13.15 11.39 -9.49
CA LEU A 67 -14.51 11.68 -9.94
C LEU A 67 -15.42 11.85 -8.71
N GLN A 68 -16.48 12.65 -8.83
CA GLN A 68 -17.39 12.93 -7.71
C GLN A 68 -17.97 11.62 -7.13
N HIS A 69 -18.47 10.73 -7.98
CA HIS A 69 -19.02 9.45 -7.52
C HIS A 69 -17.99 8.53 -6.83
N GLU A 70 -16.70 8.65 -7.17
CA GLU A 70 -15.64 7.93 -6.45
C GLU A 70 -15.43 8.53 -5.05
N ALA A 71 -15.45 9.87 -4.93
CA ALA A 71 -15.35 10.54 -3.65
C ALA A 71 -16.57 10.23 -2.74
N ASP A 72 -17.78 10.26 -3.31
CA ASP A 72 -19.01 9.90 -2.59
C ASP A 72 -18.98 8.44 -2.11
N LYS A 73 -18.51 7.53 -2.95
CA LYS A 73 -18.34 6.11 -2.58
C LYS A 73 -17.36 5.93 -1.43
N ILE A 74 -16.23 6.65 -1.47
CA ILE A 74 -15.22 6.60 -0.40
C ILE A 74 -15.76 7.19 0.89
N GLN A 75 -16.55 8.24 0.82
CA GLN A 75 -17.21 8.79 2.00
C GLN A 75 -18.12 7.75 2.66
N LEU A 76 -18.95 7.07 1.88
CA LEU A 76 -19.79 5.99 2.38
C LEU A 76 -18.96 4.85 2.99
N MET A 77 -17.88 4.42 2.35
CA MET A 77 -16.96 3.41 2.88
C MET A 77 -16.36 3.84 4.22
N THR A 78 -15.98 5.11 4.34
CA THR A 78 -15.43 5.67 5.57
C THR A 78 -16.47 5.67 6.68
N GLU A 79 -17.70 6.08 6.40
CA GLU A 79 -18.82 6.06 7.34
C GLU A 79 -19.08 4.61 7.85
N VAL A 80 -19.18 3.64 6.94
CA VAL A 80 -19.37 2.23 7.30
C VAL A 80 -18.27 1.71 8.21
N MET A 81 -17.01 2.04 7.92
CA MET A 81 -15.89 1.65 8.77
C MET A 81 -15.94 2.32 10.15
N MET A 82 -16.22 3.61 10.20
CA MET A 82 -16.23 4.37 11.45
C MET A 82 -17.47 4.10 12.31
N ASP A 83 -18.57 3.63 11.72
CA ASP A 83 -19.75 3.16 12.45
C ASP A 83 -19.56 1.78 13.07
N ASN A 84 -18.62 0.98 12.52
CA ASN A 84 -18.28 -0.31 13.10
C ASN A 84 -17.47 -0.14 14.39
N ASN A 85 -17.98 -0.65 15.50
CA ASN A 85 -17.36 -0.50 16.83
C ASN A 85 -15.97 -1.12 16.92
N ILE A 86 -15.72 -2.24 16.24
CA ILE A 86 -14.41 -2.92 16.23
C ILE A 86 -13.41 -2.07 15.47
N CYS A 87 -13.76 -1.63 14.25
CA CYS A 87 -12.89 -0.77 13.44
C CYS A 87 -12.56 0.53 14.16
N ARG A 88 -13.57 1.19 14.75
CA ARG A 88 -13.37 2.42 15.52
C ARG A 88 -12.51 2.21 16.76
N GLY A 89 -12.57 1.03 17.37
CA GLY A 89 -11.69 0.63 18.48
C GLY A 89 -10.23 0.44 18.04
N LEU A 90 -10.04 -0.11 16.85
CA LEU A 90 -8.71 -0.37 16.27
C LEU A 90 -8.07 0.87 15.64
N ILE A 91 -8.88 1.78 15.06
CA ILE A 91 -8.41 3.04 14.44
C ILE A 91 -8.13 4.07 15.56
N LYS A 92 -7.09 3.79 16.34
CA LYS A 92 -6.60 4.61 17.45
C LYS A 92 -5.09 4.57 17.51
N GLY A 93 -4.48 5.58 18.14
CA GLY A 93 -3.04 5.68 18.34
C GLY A 93 -2.40 6.68 17.39
N ASP A 94 -1.23 6.36 16.86
CA ASP A 94 -0.48 7.26 15.98
C ASP A 94 -0.78 6.94 14.52
N PHE A 95 -1.02 7.99 13.72
CA PHE A 95 -1.36 7.88 12.31
C PHE A 95 -0.21 8.31 11.41
N GLU A 96 -0.08 7.65 10.25
CA GLU A 96 0.87 8.05 9.20
C GLU A 96 2.33 8.08 9.68
N VAL A 97 2.73 7.10 10.51
CA VAL A 97 4.00 7.08 11.23
C VAL A 97 5.14 6.58 10.34
N PRO A 98 6.16 7.41 10.04
CA PRO A 98 7.33 6.96 9.32
C PRO A 98 8.28 6.17 10.23
N GLY A 99 8.95 5.17 9.66
CA GLY A 99 9.97 4.40 10.37
C GLY A 99 11.13 4.02 9.45
N ILE A 100 12.30 3.80 10.05
CA ILE A 100 13.50 3.29 9.38
C ILE A 100 14.07 2.17 10.25
N THR A 101 14.40 1.04 9.62
CA THR A 101 15.09 -0.09 10.27
C THR A 101 16.20 -0.60 9.37
N GLU A 102 17.08 -1.42 9.90
CA GLU A 102 18.09 -2.12 9.15
C GLU A 102 17.74 -3.61 9.08
N LEU A 103 17.61 -4.13 7.85
CA LEU A 103 17.37 -5.54 7.57
C LEU A 103 18.38 -6.00 6.53
N PHE A 104 19.08 -7.09 6.84
CA PHE A 104 20.07 -7.72 5.96
C PHE A 104 21.14 -6.73 5.46
N GLY A 105 21.64 -5.85 6.36
CA GLY A 105 22.68 -4.86 6.04
C GLY A 105 22.22 -3.69 5.17
N ASN A 106 20.93 -3.53 4.95
CA ASN A 106 20.35 -2.43 4.20
C ASN A 106 19.30 -1.66 5.02
N LYS A 107 19.23 -0.34 4.78
CA LYS A 107 18.20 0.52 5.41
C LYS A 107 16.89 0.40 4.67
N TRP A 108 15.86 0.00 5.40
CA TRP A 108 14.48 -0.08 4.96
C TRP A 108 13.66 1.02 5.61
N LYS A 109 12.75 1.59 4.85
CA LYS A 109 11.83 2.62 5.36
C LYS A 109 10.39 2.24 5.03
N GLY A 110 9.51 2.52 5.95
CA GLY A 110 8.07 2.37 5.78
C GLY A 110 7.33 3.54 6.41
N LYS A 111 6.04 3.58 6.21
CA LYS A 111 5.14 4.49 6.88
C LYS A 111 3.87 3.72 7.20
N ALA A 112 3.66 3.45 8.50
CA ALA A 112 2.46 2.79 8.97
C ALA A 112 1.26 3.72 8.86
N ASP A 113 0.12 3.18 8.44
CA ASP A 113 -1.12 3.93 8.44
C ASP A 113 -1.55 4.23 9.88
N ILE A 114 -1.54 3.19 10.74
CA ILE A 114 -1.91 3.30 12.16
C ILE A 114 -0.96 2.46 13.00
N ILE A 115 -0.51 3.00 14.11
CA ILE A 115 0.13 2.25 15.21
C ILE A 115 -0.79 2.31 16.41
N ASN A 116 -1.45 1.20 16.69
CA ASN A 116 -2.27 1.05 17.88
C ASN A 116 -1.41 0.47 19.02
N HIS A 117 -1.00 1.32 19.95
CA HIS A 117 -0.12 0.93 21.07
C HIS A 117 -0.85 0.12 22.13
N GLU A 118 -2.16 0.29 22.27
CA GLU A 118 -2.99 -0.44 23.23
C GLU A 118 -3.10 -1.91 22.83
N GLU A 119 -3.40 -2.16 21.56
CA GLU A 119 -3.54 -3.52 21.00
C GLU A 119 -2.20 -4.10 20.50
N LYS A 120 -1.13 -3.29 20.48
CA LYS A 120 0.20 -3.64 19.93
C LYS A 120 0.13 -4.10 18.48
N LEU A 121 -0.59 -3.35 17.66
CA LEU A 121 -0.80 -3.62 16.24
C LEU A 121 -0.26 -2.51 15.37
N VAL A 122 0.33 -2.89 14.25
CA VAL A 122 0.49 -2.02 13.08
C VAL A 122 -0.65 -2.33 12.13
N ILE A 123 -1.51 -1.36 11.86
CA ILE A 123 -2.68 -1.56 11.03
C ILE A 123 -2.48 -0.84 9.70
N ASP A 124 -2.76 -1.55 8.61
CA ASP A 124 -2.70 -1.02 7.25
C ASP A 124 -4.08 -1.11 6.61
N LEU A 125 -4.57 0.01 6.14
CA LEU A 125 -5.88 0.14 5.52
C LEU A 125 -5.82 -0.26 4.05
N LYS A 126 -6.75 -1.09 3.60
CA LYS A 126 -6.84 -1.51 2.21
C LYS A 126 -8.26 -1.42 1.67
N THR A 127 -8.37 -1.09 0.41
CA THR A 127 -9.60 -1.28 -0.36
C THR A 127 -9.45 -2.48 -1.28
N THR A 128 -10.49 -3.26 -1.44
CA THR A 128 -10.51 -4.40 -2.36
C THR A 128 -11.81 -4.40 -3.15
N SER A 129 -11.82 -5.05 -4.30
CA SER A 129 -13.03 -5.32 -5.08
C SER A 129 -13.56 -6.75 -4.87
N ASP A 130 -12.87 -7.54 -4.06
CA ASP A 130 -13.24 -8.92 -3.75
C ASP A 130 -12.51 -9.32 -2.47
N ILE A 131 -13.23 -9.29 -1.36
CA ILE A 131 -12.68 -9.57 -0.04
C ILE A 131 -12.31 -11.05 0.12
N ASP A 132 -13.04 -11.95 -0.51
CA ASP A 132 -12.79 -13.40 -0.42
C ASP A 132 -11.49 -13.78 -1.11
N ARG A 133 -11.08 -13.01 -2.14
CA ARG A 133 -9.83 -13.19 -2.86
C ARG A 133 -8.66 -12.41 -2.29
N PHE A 134 -8.85 -11.66 -1.23
CA PHE A 134 -7.77 -10.86 -0.65
C PHE A 134 -6.55 -11.70 -0.27
N ARG A 135 -6.76 -12.91 0.24
CA ARG A 135 -5.68 -13.84 0.60
C ARG A 135 -4.69 -14.09 -0.55
N TRP A 136 -5.20 -14.29 -1.78
CA TRP A 136 -4.34 -14.46 -2.96
C TRP A 136 -3.74 -13.14 -3.44
N SER A 137 -4.52 -12.07 -3.35
CA SER A 137 -4.06 -10.72 -3.69
C SER A 137 -2.92 -10.27 -2.77
N ALA A 138 -2.97 -10.60 -1.49
CA ALA A 138 -1.95 -10.26 -0.52
C ALA A 138 -0.57 -10.82 -0.91
N SER A 139 -0.51 -12.10 -1.28
CA SER A 139 0.74 -12.72 -1.76
C SER A 139 1.20 -12.14 -3.09
N LYS A 140 0.28 -11.87 -4.03
CA LYS A 140 0.57 -11.29 -5.34
C LYS A 140 1.14 -9.87 -5.26
N PHE A 141 0.64 -9.08 -4.33
CA PHE A 141 1.06 -7.69 -4.12
C PHE A 141 2.19 -7.54 -3.08
N ASN A 142 2.76 -8.67 -2.60
CA ASN A 142 3.84 -8.72 -1.62
C ASN A 142 3.47 -8.02 -0.29
N TYR A 143 2.23 -8.20 0.19
CA TYR A 143 1.83 -7.71 1.49
C TYR A 143 2.49 -8.49 2.63
N ASP A 144 2.93 -9.73 2.38
CA ASP A 144 3.81 -10.50 3.25
C ASP A 144 5.14 -9.77 3.52
N SER A 145 5.77 -9.24 2.47
CA SER A 145 6.97 -8.41 2.63
C SER A 145 6.69 -7.11 3.40
N GLN A 146 5.52 -6.50 3.19
CA GLN A 146 5.10 -5.34 3.97
C GLN A 146 4.94 -5.70 5.44
N ALA A 147 4.27 -6.82 5.74
CA ALA A 147 4.06 -7.29 7.11
C ALA A 147 5.39 -7.54 7.81
N TYR A 148 6.33 -8.25 7.17
CA TYR A 148 7.66 -8.50 7.72
C TYR A 148 8.44 -7.20 8.00
N ILE A 149 8.48 -6.28 7.03
CA ILE A 149 9.19 -5.01 7.20
C ILE A 149 8.57 -4.18 8.32
N TYR A 150 7.23 -4.08 8.37
CA TYR A 150 6.55 -3.21 9.32
C TYR A 150 6.59 -3.76 10.74
N SER A 151 6.50 -5.09 10.92
CA SER A 151 6.71 -5.69 12.24
C SER A 151 8.13 -5.43 12.78
N ASN A 152 9.14 -5.44 11.92
CA ASN A 152 10.51 -5.08 12.31
C ASN A 152 10.74 -3.58 12.52
N LEU A 153 9.96 -2.72 11.82
CA LEU A 153 10.02 -1.27 11.99
C LEU A 153 9.45 -0.81 13.33
N PHE A 154 8.35 -1.40 13.74
CA PHE A 154 7.53 -0.88 14.84
C PHE A 154 7.42 -1.83 16.04
N GLY A 155 7.87 -3.08 15.91
CA GLY A 155 7.89 -4.06 17.00
C GLY A 155 6.52 -4.64 17.36
N TYR A 156 5.52 -4.49 16.52
CA TYR A 156 4.15 -4.98 16.70
C TYR A 156 3.72 -5.89 15.55
N GLU A 157 2.68 -6.68 15.78
CA GLU A 157 2.09 -7.51 14.74
C GLU A 157 1.33 -6.68 13.71
N MET A 158 1.25 -7.19 12.48
CA MET A 158 0.57 -6.51 11.37
C MET A 158 -0.85 -7.00 11.23
N LEU A 159 -1.79 -6.07 11.10
CA LEU A 159 -3.20 -6.31 10.80
C LEU A 159 -3.56 -5.55 9.50
N PHE A 160 -4.11 -6.26 8.52
CA PHE A 160 -4.73 -5.62 7.36
C PHE A 160 -6.22 -5.41 7.63
N MET A 161 -6.66 -4.15 7.61
CA MET A 161 -8.06 -3.76 7.74
C MET A 161 -8.59 -3.35 6.39
N LEU A 162 -9.55 -4.12 5.87
CA LEU A 162 -10.06 -3.98 4.52
C LEU A 162 -11.50 -3.50 4.51
N ILE A 163 -11.85 -2.82 3.42
CA ILE A 163 -13.24 -2.65 3.01
C ILE A 163 -13.39 -3.01 1.53
N ASP A 164 -14.39 -3.80 1.23
CA ASP A 164 -14.78 -4.13 -0.14
C ASP A 164 -15.55 -2.97 -0.76
N ILE A 165 -15.09 -2.53 -1.93
CA ILE A 165 -15.64 -1.35 -2.61
C ILE A 165 -17.08 -1.59 -3.07
N GLU A 166 -17.42 -2.83 -3.47
CA GLU A 166 -18.72 -3.15 -4.03
C GLU A 166 -19.75 -3.50 -2.96
N THR A 167 -19.34 -4.35 -2.00
CA THR A 167 -20.25 -4.90 -0.99
C THR A 167 -20.25 -4.11 0.31
N LEU A 168 -19.27 -3.24 0.53
CA LEU A 168 -18.99 -2.51 1.79
C LEU A 168 -18.69 -3.46 2.96
N GLN A 169 -18.39 -4.72 2.68
CA GLN A 169 -18.01 -5.68 3.69
C GLN A 169 -16.62 -5.32 4.25
N ILE A 170 -16.48 -5.37 5.57
CA ILE A 170 -15.23 -5.15 6.27
C ILE A 170 -14.56 -6.49 6.55
N GLY A 171 -13.24 -6.56 6.36
CA GLY A 171 -12.41 -7.70 6.71
C GLY A 171 -11.23 -7.29 7.58
N LEU A 172 -10.94 -8.11 8.57
CA LEU A 172 -9.72 -8.00 9.39
C LEU A 172 -8.89 -9.25 9.14
N PHE A 173 -7.66 -9.05 8.68
CA PHE A 173 -6.74 -10.13 8.32
C PHE A 173 -5.45 -9.98 9.12
N ASP A 174 -5.24 -10.87 10.05
CA ASP A 174 -3.97 -11.07 10.75
C ASP A 174 -2.95 -11.79 9.88
N CYS A 175 -1.70 -11.80 10.30
CA CYS A 175 -0.61 -12.40 9.57
C CYS A 175 -0.12 -13.66 10.28
N SER A 176 -0.21 -14.81 9.62
CA SER A 176 0.33 -16.06 10.13
C SER A 176 1.86 -16.07 10.17
N PRO A 177 2.50 -16.94 10.97
CA PRO A 177 3.95 -17.11 10.95
C PRO A 177 4.50 -17.43 9.55
N ASP A 178 3.80 -18.25 8.77
CA ASP A 178 4.18 -18.57 7.38
C ASP A 178 4.13 -17.34 6.47
N PHE A 179 3.17 -16.43 6.70
CA PHE A 179 3.07 -15.19 5.95
C PHE A 179 4.26 -14.27 6.22
N TYR A 180 4.68 -14.15 7.48
CA TYR A 180 5.90 -13.41 7.86
C TYR A 180 7.17 -14.06 7.29
N SER A 181 7.28 -15.40 7.36
CA SER A 181 8.42 -16.14 6.80
C SER A 181 8.53 -15.95 5.27
N SER A 182 7.41 -16.03 4.56
CA SER A 182 7.36 -15.71 3.13
C SER A 182 7.81 -14.27 2.85
N GLY A 183 7.41 -13.34 3.70
CA GLY A 183 7.80 -11.94 3.63
C GLY A 183 9.30 -11.75 3.83
N GLU A 184 9.87 -12.39 4.85
CA GLU A 184 11.31 -12.39 5.12
C GLU A 184 12.11 -12.86 3.91
N ASP A 185 11.74 -14.00 3.35
CA ASP A 185 12.40 -14.57 2.17
C ASP A 185 12.40 -13.62 0.98
N LYS A 186 11.26 -12.95 0.74
CA LYS A 186 11.15 -11.96 -0.34
C LYS A 186 12.00 -10.72 -0.07
N VAL A 187 12.03 -10.24 1.17
CA VAL A 187 12.84 -9.07 1.58
C VAL A 187 14.32 -9.39 1.45
N ARG A 188 14.75 -10.58 1.88
CA ARG A 188 16.13 -11.06 1.72
C ARG A 188 16.54 -11.10 0.25
N LYS A 189 15.74 -11.75 -0.60
CA LYS A 189 15.99 -11.80 -2.05
C LYS A 189 16.04 -10.41 -2.71
N ALA A 190 15.20 -9.49 -2.24
CA ALA A 190 15.22 -8.11 -2.73
C ALA A 190 16.50 -7.37 -2.28
N THR A 191 16.98 -7.64 -1.08
CA THR A 191 18.24 -7.10 -0.56
C THR A 191 19.43 -7.64 -1.36
N ASP A 192 19.50 -8.95 -1.57
CA ASP A 192 20.57 -9.59 -2.36
C ASP A 192 20.61 -9.01 -3.78
N ALA A 193 19.45 -8.86 -4.42
CA ALA A 193 19.36 -8.23 -5.73
C ALA A 193 19.83 -6.77 -5.70
N TYR A 194 19.43 -5.99 -4.67
CA TYR A 194 19.88 -4.61 -4.52
C TYR A 194 21.40 -4.53 -4.36
N ASP A 195 21.98 -5.38 -3.52
CA ASP A 195 23.42 -5.39 -3.27
C ASP A 195 24.19 -5.78 -4.54
N LEU A 196 23.71 -6.77 -5.29
CA LEU A 196 24.28 -7.16 -6.57
C LEU A 196 24.26 -5.99 -7.58
N PHE A 197 23.13 -5.29 -7.72
CA PHE A 197 22.97 -4.25 -8.74
C PHE A 197 23.62 -2.90 -8.38
N TYR A 198 23.80 -2.62 -7.09
CA TYR A 198 24.20 -1.28 -6.62
C TYR A 198 25.43 -1.22 -5.74
N LYS A 199 25.91 -2.37 -5.23
CA LYS A 199 27.06 -2.43 -4.36
C LYS A 199 28.22 -3.27 -4.93
N THR A 200 28.02 -3.90 -6.09
CA THR A 200 29.05 -4.71 -6.76
C THR A 200 29.62 -3.88 -7.91
N ASP A 201 30.89 -3.50 -7.82
CA ASP A 201 31.53 -2.51 -8.71
C ASP A 201 31.58 -2.96 -10.18
N ASP A 202 31.78 -4.25 -10.48
CA ASP A 202 31.96 -4.76 -11.83
C ASP A 202 30.74 -5.54 -12.37
N PHE A 203 29.56 -5.33 -11.80
CA PHE A 203 28.36 -6.08 -12.21
C PHE A 203 27.74 -5.50 -13.50
N ASP A 204 27.78 -6.29 -14.58
CA ASP A 204 27.06 -5.97 -15.82
C ASP A 204 25.61 -6.45 -15.78
N SER A 205 24.70 -5.51 -15.55
CA SER A 205 23.26 -5.79 -15.47
C SER A 205 22.65 -6.36 -16.76
N LYS A 206 23.35 -6.25 -17.92
CA LYS A 206 22.91 -6.82 -19.19
C LYS A 206 23.11 -8.33 -19.25
N GLN A 207 24.01 -8.86 -18.42
CA GLN A 207 24.31 -10.28 -18.33
C GLN A 207 23.52 -10.99 -17.23
N TYR A 208 22.67 -10.25 -16.51
CA TYR A 208 21.86 -10.82 -15.43
C TYR A 208 20.79 -11.76 -15.97
N LEU A 209 20.90 -13.04 -15.60
CA LEU A 209 19.96 -14.08 -15.97
C LEU A 209 19.20 -14.57 -14.75
N ILE A 210 17.88 -14.70 -14.89
CA ILE A 210 17.02 -15.33 -13.88
C ILE A 210 16.75 -16.77 -14.32
N THR A 211 17.26 -17.74 -13.57
CA THR A 211 16.94 -19.15 -13.77
C THR A 211 15.86 -19.58 -12.78
N LYS A 212 14.78 -20.17 -13.27
CA LYS A 212 13.69 -20.71 -12.45
C LYS A 212 13.22 -22.04 -13.01
N THR A 213 12.86 -22.96 -12.11
CA THR A 213 12.08 -24.15 -12.44
C THR A 213 10.60 -23.85 -12.27
N LEU A 214 9.78 -24.24 -13.25
CA LEU A 214 8.32 -24.09 -13.23
C LEU A 214 7.67 -25.27 -12.52
#